data_708b73c93850232b343a1ff71e240fa2
#
_entry.id   708b73c93850232b343a1ff71e240fa2
#
_cell.length_a   1.000
_cell.length_b   1.000
_cell.length_c   1.000
_cell.angle_alpha   90.00
_cell.angle_beta   90.00
_cell.angle_gamma   90.00
#
_symmetry.space_group_name_H-M   'P 1'
#
loop_
_entity.id
_entity.type
_entity.pdbx_description
1 polymer ?
#
loop_
_entity_poly.entity_id
_entity_poly.type
_entity_poly.pdbx_seq_one_letter_code
_entity_poly.pdbx_strand_id
1 'polypeptide(L)'
;MNILFLHRNFPAQFRYIAQELAKDPNNEVVFITNNDKINLPNITKVQYKLKRQIPKDCHRYLRFVEESLIHAQAVAETAITLKNQGFKPDIIYGHTWGQTMFMKDIFPDVPLLCYFEWFYNAKGGDIGFDGKEASIDDLAKLRTKNSHLLIDLYSCDAGICPTKFQAKQLPKEFQHKIKVLHDGVDTDFCTPKEDVKFVIEDKKLTLTKADEVVTYATRGMEEYRGFPQFMEAISILQKKRPNMQVVIAGEDRVCYGPQLVGTTYKKLMLEKLDLDLSRIHFVGSLIFNKYVDLLRISSAHVYATYPFVCSWSLLDAMSCACPIVASKTEPVTEFMTDNKTGLLFDFFNINQEVEKIEYALDNKEEMNEYGNNARQVILKSYQLKELLPQQINYIKSLIK
;
A
#
# COMPACT_ATOMS: atom_id res chain seq x y z
N MET A 1 -0.71 19.58 22.75
CA MET A 1 -0.24 19.78 21.36
C MET A 1 -1.43 19.66 20.42
N ASN A 2 -1.61 20.62 19.52
CA ASN A 2 -2.71 20.63 18.53
C ASN A 2 -2.17 20.13 17.18
N ILE A 3 -2.67 19.01 16.70
CA ILE A 3 -2.18 18.38 15.48
C ILE A 3 -3.27 18.35 14.43
N LEU A 4 -2.96 18.81 13.22
CA LEU A 4 -3.85 18.77 12.07
C LEU A 4 -3.37 17.68 11.10
N PHE A 5 -4.14 16.58 10.99
CA PHE A 5 -3.93 15.57 9.97
C PHE A 5 -4.75 15.84 8.72
N LEU A 6 -4.16 15.56 7.54
CA LEU A 6 -4.80 15.77 6.24
C LEU A 6 -4.67 14.51 5.37
N HIS A 7 -5.80 13.87 5.01
CA HIS A 7 -5.81 12.75 4.10
C HIS A 7 -7.19 12.57 3.44
N ARG A 8 -7.25 12.17 2.16
CA ARG A 8 -8.54 11.87 1.47
C ARG A 8 -9.32 10.76 2.19
N ASN A 9 -8.61 9.71 2.58
CA ASN A 9 -9.17 8.58 3.31
C ASN A 9 -8.95 8.76 4.82
N PHE A 10 -9.77 8.09 5.63
CA PHE A 10 -9.63 8.13 7.07
C PHE A 10 -9.65 6.70 7.64
N PRO A 11 -8.76 6.37 8.53
CA PRO A 11 -7.56 7.12 8.96
C PRO A 11 -6.31 6.86 8.09
N ALA A 12 -6.40 5.96 7.11
CA ALA A 12 -5.35 5.56 6.17
C ALA A 12 -3.98 5.31 6.86
N GLN A 13 -2.89 5.86 6.32
CA GLN A 13 -1.54 5.71 6.84
C GLN A 13 -1.37 6.29 8.25
N PHE A 14 -2.20 7.26 8.61
CA PHE A 14 -2.12 7.94 9.92
C PHE A 14 -2.85 7.22 11.06
N ARG A 15 -3.37 6.01 10.82
CA ARG A 15 -4.20 5.29 11.81
C ARG A 15 -3.54 5.19 13.18
N TYR A 16 -2.35 4.63 13.23
CA TYR A 16 -1.70 4.35 14.52
C TYR A 16 -1.18 5.62 15.18
N ILE A 17 -0.57 6.52 14.40
CA ILE A 17 0.00 7.75 14.94
C ILE A 17 -1.08 8.72 15.44
N ALA A 18 -2.19 8.86 14.72
CA ALA A 18 -3.29 9.71 15.17
C ALA A 18 -3.96 9.16 16.44
N GLN A 19 -4.16 7.84 16.49
CA GLN A 19 -4.74 7.20 17.68
C GLN A 19 -3.81 7.30 18.91
N GLU A 20 -2.50 7.12 18.72
CA GLU A 20 -1.54 7.22 19.82
C GLU A 20 -1.45 8.63 20.38
N LEU A 21 -1.39 9.63 19.48
CA LEU A 21 -1.40 11.05 19.90
C LEU A 21 -2.69 11.46 20.59
N ALA A 22 -3.83 10.87 20.18
CA ALA A 22 -5.15 11.13 20.76
C ALA A 22 -5.38 10.46 22.14
N LYS A 23 -4.46 9.61 22.62
CA LYS A 23 -4.51 9.05 23.99
C LYS A 23 -4.12 10.06 25.05
N ASP A 24 -3.26 11.02 24.72
CA ASP A 24 -2.88 12.11 25.63
C ASP A 24 -3.97 13.18 25.64
N PRO A 25 -4.67 13.40 26.79
CA PRO A 25 -5.75 14.38 26.88
C PRO A 25 -5.29 15.83 26.67
N ASN A 26 -3.99 16.09 26.74
CA ASN A 26 -3.43 17.43 26.46
C ASN A 26 -3.22 17.65 24.94
N ASN A 27 -3.48 16.66 24.11
CA ASN A 27 -3.42 16.79 22.66
C ASN A 27 -4.82 17.00 22.08
N GLU A 28 -4.95 17.95 21.18
CA GLU A 28 -6.10 18.11 20.31
C GLU A 28 -5.75 17.56 18.92
N VAL A 29 -6.35 16.44 18.53
CA VAL A 29 -6.10 15.79 17.24
C VAL A 29 -7.28 16.04 16.31
N VAL A 30 -7.04 16.87 15.29
CA VAL A 30 -8.01 17.20 14.25
C VAL A 30 -7.61 16.52 12.94
N PHE A 31 -8.57 15.93 12.26
CA PHE A 31 -8.33 15.20 11.01
C PHE A 31 -9.29 15.67 9.91
N ILE A 32 -8.78 16.39 8.91
CA ILE A 32 -9.55 16.80 7.72
C ILE A 32 -9.50 15.66 6.68
N THR A 33 -10.68 15.18 6.28
CA THR A 33 -10.83 14.04 5.36
C THR A 33 -12.07 14.17 4.47
N ASN A 34 -12.11 13.42 3.38
CA ASN A 34 -13.34 13.26 2.57
C ASN A 34 -14.17 12.03 3.00
N ASN A 35 -13.65 11.20 3.91
CA ASN A 35 -14.26 9.94 4.34
C ASN A 35 -15.18 10.14 5.54
N ASP A 36 -16.42 9.66 5.44
CA ASP A 36 -17.48 9.76 6.47
C ASP A 36 -17.76 8.44 7.21
N LYS A 37 -17.22 7.31 6.73
CA LYS A 37 -17.65 5.96 7.14
C LYS A 37 -17.14 5.50 8.50
N ILE A 38 -16.00 6.01 8.96
CA ILE A 38 -15.31 5.51 10.15
C ILE A 38 -15.08 6.68 11.12
N ASN A 39 -15.23 6.42 12.41
CA ASN A 39 -14.84 7.33 13.48
C ASN A 39 -13.81 6.63 14.38
N LEU A 40 -12.90 7.40 14.94
CA LEU A 40 -11.92 6.96 15.94
C LEU A 40 -12.11 7.77 17.21
N PRO A 41 -11.95 7.16 18.39
CA PRO A 41 -12.10 7.86 19.65
C PRO A 41 -11.06 8.98 19.80
N ASN A 42 -11.45 10.07 20.43
CA ASN A 42 -10.61 11.22 20.76
C ASN A 42 -9.95 11.93 19.55
N ILE A 43 -10.48 11.69 18.32
CA ILE A 43 -10.05 12.39 17.11
C ILE A 43 -11.23 13.19 16.57
N THR A 44 -11.05 14.50 16.46
CA THR A 44 -12.03 15.39 15.83
C THR A 44 -11.94 15.24 14.32
N LYS A 45 -12.85 14.46 13.74
CA LYS A 45 -12.94 14.29 12.28
C LYS A 45 -13.74 15.43 11.66
N VAL A 46 -13.14 16.14 10.73
CA VAL A 46 -13.76 17.24 9.96
C VAL A 46 -13.84 16.83 8.50
N GLN A 47 -15.08 16.64 8.01
CA GLN A 47 -15.29 16.22 6.63
C GLN A 47 -15.32 17.41 5.69
N TYR A 48 -14.48 17.40 4.65
CA TYR A 48 -14.61 18.32 3.53
C TYR A 48 -15.44 17.70 2.40
N LYS A 49 -16.13 18.53 1.63
CA LYS A 49 -16.95 18.13 0.47
C LYS A 49 -16.41 18.78 -0.79
N LEU A 50 -16.33 18.02 -1.87
CA LEU A 50 -15.95 18.55 -3.17
C LEU A 50 -17.11 19.34 -3.76
N LYS A 51 -16.85 20.56 -4.22
CA LYS A 51 -17.86 21.46 -4.83
C LYS A 51 -18.01 21.24 -6.32
N ARG A 52 -17.04 20.59 -6.96
CA ARG A 52 -17.05 20.31 -8.39
C ARG A 52 -16.35 19.00 -8.72
N GLN A 53 -16.56 18.51 -9.91
CA GLN A 53 -15.84 17.36 -10.49
C GLN A 53 -14.93 17.86 -11.62
N ILE A 54 -13.99 17.01 -12.05
CA ILE A 54 -13.13 17.30 -13.19
C ILE A 54 -14.01 17.48 -14.45
N PRO A 55 -13.91 18.60 -15.19
CA PRO A 55 -14.64 18.80 -16.42
C PRO A 55 -14.32 17.71 -17.47
N LYS A 56 -15.30 17.35 -18.30
CA LYS A 56 -15.10 16.32 -19.34
C LYS A 56 -14.06 16.74 -20.38
N ASP A 57 -14.02 18.02 -20.68
CA ASP A 57 -13.12 18.70 -21.63
C ASP A 57 -11.79 19.14 -21.02
N CYS A 58 -11.51 18.77 -19.76
CA CYS A 58 -10.22 19.03 -19.13
C CYS A 58 -9.08 18.47 -19.98
N HIS A 59 -8.04 19.28 -20.21
CA HIS A 59 -6.87 18.86 -20.97
C HIS A 59 -6.27 17.57 -20.37
N ARG A 60 -5.99 16.58 -21.21
CA ARG A 60 -5.61 15.22 -20.76
C ARG A 60 -4.40 15.16 -19.83
N TYR A 61 -3.48 16.13 -19.90
CA TYR A 61 -2.34 16.23 -19.00
C TYR A 61 -2.71 16.84 -17.65
N LEU A 62 -3.80 17.59 -17.57
CA LEU A 62 -4.19 18.32 -16.36
C LEU A 62 -5.18 17.55 -15.48
N ARG A 63 -5.80 16.47 -15.96
CA ARG A 63 -6.84 15.76 -15.20
C ARG A 63 -6.41 15.41 -13.77
N PHE A 64 -5.18 14.92 -13.59
CA PHE A 64 -4.66 14.56 -12.26
C PHE A 64 -4.33 15.81 -11.43
N VAL A 65 -3.82 16.87 -12.07
CA VAL A 65 -3.55 18.15 -11.41
C VAL A 65 -4.85 18.80 -10.99
N GLU A 66 -5.86 18.83 -11.88
CA GLU A 66 -7.19 19.37 -11.59
C GLU A 66 -7.86 18.65 -10.43
N GLU A 67 -7.78 17.30 -10.39
CA GLU A 67 -8.28 16.54 -9.25
C GLU A 67 -7.61 16.94 -7.95
N SER A 68 -6.27 17.08 -7.96
CA SER A 68 -5.50 17.48 -6.78
C SER A 68 -5.88 18.89 -6.32
N LEU A 69 -6.07 19.83 -7.26
CA LEU A 69 -6.50 21.21 -6.95
C LEU A 69 -7.92 21.27 -6.36
N ILE A 70 -8.86 20.48 -6.90
CA ILE A 70 -10.23 20.41 -6.37
C ILE A 70 -10.21 19.95 -4.90
N HIS A 71 -9.39 18.94 -4.58
CA HIS A 71 -9.22 18.51 -3.18
C HIS A 71 -8.49 19.56 -2.35
N ALA A 72 -7.41 20.15 -2.86
CA ALA A 72 -6.65 21.18 -2.16
C ALA A 72 -7.51 22.37 -1.77
N GLN A 73 -8.36 22.85 -2.70
CA GLN A 73 -9.29 23.95 -2.43
C GLN A 73 -10.28 23.61 -1.32
N ALA A 74 -10.90 22.42 -1.38
CA ALA A 74 -11.89 22.01 -0.39
C ALA A 74 -11.26 21.84 1.02
N VAL A 75 -10.03 21.32 1.09
CA VAL A 75 -9.28 21.23 2.35
C VAL A 75 -8.90 22.62 2.85
N ALA A 76 -8.45 23.52 1.98
CA ALA A 76 -8.10 24.89 2.35
C ALA A 76 -9.28 25.65 2.95
N GLU A 77 -10.46 25.60 2.32
CA GLU A 77 -11.68 26.23 2.83
C GLU A 77 -12.07 25.68 4.21
N THR A 78 -11.92 24.35 4.40
CA THR A 78 -12.18 23.70 5.69
C THR A 78 -11.16 24.15 6.75
N ALA A 79 -9.88 24.21 6.40
CA ALA A 79 -8.82 24.69 7.29
C ALA A 79 -8.97 26.17 7.70
N ILE A 80 -9.40 27.03 6.76
CA ILE A 80 -9.74 28.43 7.03
C ILE A 80 -10.91 28.51 8.03
N THR A 81 -11.93 27.69 7.87
CA THR A 81 -13.08 27.63 8.78
C THR A 81 -12.62 27.27 10.20
N LEU A 82 -11.77 26.23 10.34
CA LEU A 82 -11.21 25.85 11.65
C LEU A 82 -10.36 26.96 12.25
N LYS A 83 -9.52 27.63 11.46
CA LYS A 83 -8.72 28.79 11.88
C LYS A 83 -9.59 29.91 12.43
N ASN A 84 -10.69 30.24 11.72
CA ASN A 84 -11.64 31.28 12.13
C ASN A 84 -12.43 30.91 13.40
N GLN A 85 -12.58 29.61 13.68
CA GLN A 85 -13.16 29.08 14.92
C GLN A 85 -12.16 29.07 16.09
N GLY A 86 -10.92 29.50 15.85
CA GLY A 86 -9.87 29.61 16.88
C GLY A 86 -8.90 28.43 16.94
N PHE A 87 -9.03 27.41 16.07
CA PHE A 87 -8.10 26.30 16.03
C PHE A 87 -6.71 26.77 15.54
N LYS A 88 -5.69 26.46 16.33
CA LYS A 88 -4.28 26.81 16.04
C LYS A 88 -3.44 25.54 16.14
N PRO A 89 -3.10 24.90 15.01
CA PRO A 89 -2.25 23.71 15.02
C PRO A 89 -0.81 24.09 15.40
N ASP A 90 -0.16 23.25 16.21
CA ASP A 90 1.27 23.30 16.47
C ASP A 90 2.06 22.65 15.33
N ILE A 91 1.42 21.71 14.61
CA ILE A 91 1.96 21.02 13.43
C ILE A 91 0.85 20.55 12.51
N ILE A 92 1.13 20.53 11.21
CA ILE A 92 0.28 19.95 10.18
C ILE A 92 1.00 18.72 9.60
N TYR A 93 0.34 17.58 9.57
CA TYR A 93 0.86 16.35 8.95
C TYR A 93 -0.10 15.83 7.90
N GLY A 94 0.30 15.87 6.64
CA GLY A 94 -0.60 15.57 5.54
C GLY A 94 -0.01 14.68 4.46
N HIS A 95 -0.89 13.91 3.79
CA HIS A 95 -0.57 13.15 2.59
C HIS A 95 -0.61 14.06 1.35
N THR A 96 0.35 13.88 0.45
CA THR A 96 0.60 14.79 -0.68
C THR A 96 -0.26 14.54 -1.94
N TRP A 97 -1.52 14.16 -1.78
CA TRP A 97 -2.46 14.03 -2.90
C TRP A 97 -3.34 15.29 -3.09
N GLY A 98 -2.75 16.46 -2.86
CA GLY A 98 -3.36 17.78 -2.95
C GLY A 98 -3.75 18.40 -1.60
N GLN A 99 -3.94 17.61 -0.51
CA GLN A 99 -4.45 18.10 0.76
C GLN A 99 -3.52 19.10 1.46
N THR A 100 -2.23 19.01 1.21
CA THR A 100 -1.17 19.83 1.84
C THR A 100 -0.87 21.12 1.08
N MET A 101 -1.28 21.22 -0.17
CA MET A 101 -0.82 22.22 -1.14
C MET A 101 -0.91 23.67 -0.69
N PHE A 102 -1.97 24.07 0.03
CA PHE A 102 -2.22 25.46 0.45
C PHE A 102 -2.05 25.69 1.95
N MET A 103 -1.49 24.73 2.68
CA MET A 103 -1.41 24.83 4.14
C MET A 103 -0.48 25.95 4.62
N LYS A 104 0.63 26.19 3.90
CA LYS A 104 1.56 27.28 4.26
C LYS A 104 0.99 28.67 3.96
N ASP A 105 0.02 28.80 3.06
CA ASP A 105 -0.68 30.07 2.82
C ASP A 105 -1.68 30.36 3.94
N ILE A 106 -2.25 29.33 4.58
CA ILE A 106 -3.22 29.46 5.66
C ILE A 106 -2.52 29.60 7.02
N PHE A 107 -1.49 28.78 7.26
CA PHE A 107 -0.73 28.69 8.49
C PHE A 107 0.78 28.86 8.20
N PRO A 108 1.26 30.06 7.85
CA PRO A 108 2.64 30.27 7.37
C PRO A 108 3.71 29.87 8.39
N ASP A 109 3.45 30.08 9.68
CA ASP A 109 4.41 29.84 10.76
C ASP A 109 4.36 28.41 11.33
N VAL A 110 3.34 27.62 10.95
CA VAL A 110 3.15 26.25 11.44
C VAL A 110 3.99 25.28 10.62
N PRO A 111 4.77 24.39 11.27
CA PRO A 111 5.50 23.34 10.56
C PRO A 111 4.57 22.44 9.74
N LEU A 112 4.93 22.23 8.47
CA LEU A 112 4.24 21.35 7.55
C LEU A 112 5.09 20.11 7.29
N LEU A 113 4.65 18.97 7.84
CA LEU A 113 5.20 17.65 7.57
C LEU A 113 4.37 16.97 6.47
N CYS A 114 5.01 16.57 5.39
CA CYS A 114 4.37 15.92 4.26
C CYS A 114 4.73 14.44 4.17
N TYR A 115 3.72 13.59 3.92
CA TYR A 115 3.92 12.16 3.63
C TYR A 115 3.94 11.96 2.12
N PHE A 116 5.12 11.58 1.59
CA PHE A 116 5.35 11.33 0.17
C PHE A 116 5.31 9.84 -0.12
N GLU A 117 4.27 9.39 -0.82
CA GLU A 117 4.10 7.99 -1.17
C GLU A 117 4.80 7.64 -2.48
N TRP A 118 4.70 8.49 -3.51
CA TRP A 118 5.28 8.20 -4.81
C TRP A 118 5.55 9.48 -5.62
N PHE A 119 6.68 9.48 -6.36
CA PHE A 119 6.99 10.49 -7.37
C PHE A 119 7.20 9.78 -8.71
N TYR A 120 6.54 10.26 -9.75
CA TYR A 120 6.46 9.58 -11.03
C TYR A 120 7.68 9.89 -11.91
N ASN A 121 8.53 8.88 -12.16
CA ASN A 121 9.71 8.98 -13.02
C ASN A 121 9.52 8.16 -14.29
N ALA A 122 10.13 8.62 -15.39
CA ALA A 122 10.12 7.91 -16.66
C ALA A 122 11.00 6.65 -16.66
N LYS A 123 11.91 6.53 -15.69
CA LYS A 123 12.86 5.41 -15.54
C LYS A 123 13.09 5.10 -14.07
N GLY A 124 13.37 3.82 -13.78
CA GLY A 124 13.72 3.37 -12.43
C GLY A 124 12.51 3.15 -11.51
N GLY A 125 11.31 3.15 -12.05
CA GLY A 125 10.05 2.85 -11.38
C GLY A 125 9.18 1.94 -12.24
N ASP A 126 7.88 2.14 -12.12
CA ASP A 126 6.83 1.37 -12.80
C ASP A 126 6.80 1.57 -14.32
N ILE A 127 7.18 2.76 -14.79
CA ILE A 127 7.11 3.11 -16.22
C ILE A 127 8.20 2.39 -16.99
N GLY A 128 7.80 1.70 -18.08
CA GLY A 128 8.72 0.94 -18.95
C GLY A 128 9.20 -0.37 -18.34
N PHE A 129 8.68 -0.81 -17.21
CA PHE A 129 9.04 -2.09 -16.60
C PHE A 129 8.59 -3.29 -17.45
N ASP A 130 7.50 -3.13 -18.21
CA ASP A 130 6.99 -4.09 -19.19
C ASP A 130 7.78 -4.09 -20.52
N GLY A 131 8.89 -3.36 -20.61
CA GLY A 131 9.72 -3.22 -21.80
C GLY A 131 9.19 -2.22 -22.83
N LYS A 132 8.05 -1.57 -22.58
CA LYS A 132 7.52 -0.55 -23.48
C LYS A 132 8.16 0.81 -23.21
N GLU A 133 8.65 1.44 -24.26
CA GLU A 133 9.14 2.82 -24.16
C GLU A 133 7.96 3.80 -23.98
N ALA A 134 8.10 4.71 -23.01
CA ALA A 134 7.14 5.76 -22.81
C ALA A 134 7.18 6.75 -24.00
N SER A 135 6.02 7.05 -24.58
CA SER A 135 5.90 8.08 -25.61
C SER A 135 6.15 9.48 -25.04
N ILE A 136 6.44 10.44 -25.90
CA ILE A 136 6.56 11.86 -25.49
C ILE A 136 5.28 12.34 -24.79
N ASP A 137 4.12 11.83 -25.21
CA ASP A 137 2.83 12.13 -24.59
C ASP A 137 2.75 11.58 -23.14
N ASP A 138 3.23 10.36 -22.91
CA ASP A 138 3.27 9.76 -21.58
C ASP A 138 4.26 10.49 -20.67
N LEU A 139 5.42 10.88 -21.18
CA LEU A 139 6.40 11.68 -20.44
C LEU A 139 5.83 13.05 -20.06
N ALA A 140 5.09 13.70 -20.94
CA ALA A 140 4.44 14.97 -20.65
C ALA A 140 3.35 14.83 -19.56
N LYS A 141 2.54 13.75 -19.61
CA LYS A 141 1.56 13.42 -18.56
C LYS A 141 2.24 13.17 -17.20
N LEU A 142 3.33 12.41 -17.18
CA LEU A 142 4.07 12.16 -15.95
C LEU A 142 4.63 13.44 -15.34
N ARG A 143 5.21 14.32 -16.16
CA ARG A 143 5.75 15.61 -15.70
C ARG A 143 4.67 16.46 -15.04
N THR A 144 3.52 16.60 -15.69
CA THR A 144 2.41 17.39 -15.14
C THR A 144 1.79 16.70 -13.91
N LYS A 145 1.74 15.38 -13.89
CA LYS A 145 1.23 14.62 -12.74
C LYS A 145 2.02 14.90 -11.44
N ASN A 146 3.30 15.23 -11.54
CA ASN A 146 4.13 15.59 -10.38
C ASN A 146 3.96 17.05 -9.90
N SER A 147 3.18 17.89 -10.58
CA SER A 147 3.11 19.32 -10.28
C SER A 147 2.73 19.61 -8.83
N HIS A 148 1.71 18.93 -8.30
CA HIS A 148 1.28 19.10 -6.91
C HIS A 148 2.33 18.61 -5.91
N LEU A 149 3.05 17.52 -6.22
CA LEU A 149 4.14 17.01 -5.40
C LEU A 149 5.34 17.96 -5.34
N LEU A 150 5.64 18.66 -6.45
CA LEU A 150 6.69 19.67 -6.48
C LEU A 150 6.32 20.91 -5.65
N ILE A 151 5.05 21.30 -5.64
CA ILE A 151 4.55 22.36 -4.76
C ILE A 151 4.71 21.95 -3.29
N ASP A 152 4.32 20.73 -2.94
CA ASP A 152 4.45 20.21 -1.59
C ASP A 152 5.93 20.08 -1.16
N LEU A 153 6.82 19.58 -2.02
CA LEU A 153 8.27 19.49 -1.77
C LEU A 153 8.91 20.88 -1.53
N TYR A 154 8.46 21.88 -2.29
CA TYR A 154 8.91 23.25 -2.11
C TYR A 154 8.44 23.83 -0.77
N SER A 155 7.15 23.64 -0.47
CA SER A 155 6.46 24.33 0.64
C SER A 155 6.66 23.65 2.00
N CYS A 156 6.86 22.31 2.05
CA CYS A 156 6.98 21.60 3.33
C CYS A 156 8.28 21.95 4.06
N ASP A 157 8.20 21.91 5.38
CA ASP A 157 9.37 22.05 6.27
C ASP A 157 10.14 20.72 6.36
N ALA A 158 9.41 19.58 6.30
CA ALA A 158 9.96 18.24 6.32
C ALA A 158 9.05 17.26 5.56
N GLY A 159 9.62 16.13 5.14
CA GLY A 159 8.89 15.03 4.52
C GLY A 159 9.21 13.67 5.13
N ILE A 160 8.24 12.77 5.12
CA ILE A 160 8.42 11.35 5.39
C ILE A 160 8.14 10.56 4.11
N CYS A 161 8.99 9.57 3.86
CA CYS A 161 8.78 8.56 2.84
C CYS A 161 8.94 7.17 3.49
N PRO A 162 8.03 6.21 3.25
CA PRO A 162 8.04 4.96 4.03
C PRO A 162 9.20 4.03 3.72
N THR A 163 9.77 4.09 2.50
CA THR A 163 10.85 3.19 2.07
C THR A 163 11.98 3.95 1.38
N LYS A 164 13.16 3.35 1.33
CA LYS A 164 14.32 3.91 0.60
C LYS A 164 14.06 3.94 -0.91
N PHE A 165 13.41 2.90 -1.42
CA PHE A 165 13.03 2.82 -2.83
C PHE A 165 12.11 3.97 -3.24
N GLN A 166 11.08 4.26 -2.43
CA GLN A 166 10.16 5.37 -2.68
C GLN A 166 10.88 6.73 -2.53
N ALA A 167 11.70 6.91 -1.49
CA ALA A 167 12.47 8.14 -1.29
C ALA A 167 13.43 8.43 -2.45
N LYS A 168 14.05 7.40 -3.03
CA LYS A 168 14.94 7.49 -4.20
C LYS A 168 14.21 8.05 -5.44
N GLN A 169 12.89 7.92 -5.53
CA GLN A 169 12.11 8.48 -6.64
C GLN A 169 11.98 10.00 -6.58
N LEU A 170 12.11 10.60 -5.40
CA LEU A 170 11.98 12.05 -5.23
C LEU A 170 13.17 12.81 -5.83
N PRO A 171 12.97 14.04 -6.33
CA PRO A 171 14.07 14.86 -6.88
C PRO A 171 15.20 15.07 -5.86
N LYS A 172 16.44 14.98 -6.32
CA LYS A 172 17.65 15.08 -5.48
C LYS A 172 17.72 16.39 -4.70
N GLU A 173 17.22 17.45 -5.29
CA GLU A 173 17.17 18.80 -4.73
C GLU A 173 16.42 18.90 -3.41
N PHE A 174 15.44 17.99 -3.21
CA PHE A 174 14.58 17.98 -2.02
C PHE A 174 14.88 16.85 -1.04
N GLN A 175 15.79 15.95 -1.35
CA GLN A 175 16.06 14.77 -0.50
C GLN A 175 16.57 15.15 0.90
N HIS A 176 17.18 16.32 1.06
CA HIS A 176 17.61 16.83 2.36
C HIS A 176 16.43 17.10 3.33
N LYS A 177 15.20 17.26 2.83
CA LYS A 177 13.98 17.40 3.63
C LYS A 177 13.36 16.04 4.00
N ILE A 178 13.75 14.95 3.35
CA ILE A 178 13.06 13.67 3.40
C ILE A 178 13.70 12.73 4.41
N LYS A 179 12.90 12.29 5.37
CA LYS A 179 13.26 11.20 6.27
C LYS A 179 12.61 9.90 5.81
N VAL A 180 13.40 8.85 5.66
CA VAL A 180 12.86 7.50 5.44
C VAL A 180 12.41 6.95 6.80
N LEU A 181 11.12 6.75 6.96
CA LEU A 181 10.52 6.25 8.19
C LEU A 181 9.22 5.51 7.86
N HIS A 182 9.25 4.17 8.06
CA HIS A 182 8.13 3.31 7.74
C HIS A 182 6.98 3.45 8.76
N ASP A 183 5.76 3.14 8.32
CA ASP A 183 4.54 3.25 9.17
C ASP A 183 4.50 2.22 10.31
N GLY A 184 5.26 1.13 10.16
CA GLY A 184 5.30 0.04 11.13
C GLY A 184 4.27 -1.06 10.85
N VAL A 185 4.53 -2.23 11.40
CA VAL A 185 3.66 -3.40 11.37
C VAL A 185 3.25 -3.75 12.80
N ASP A 186 1.96 -3.97 13.02
CA ASP A 186 1.44 -4.50 14.28
C ASP A 186 1.81 -5.97 14.40
N THR A 187 2.99 -6.22 14.98
CA THR A 187 3.59 -7.55 15.11
C THR A 187 2.94 -8.43 16.18
N ASP A 188 2.11 -7.84 17.02
CA ASP A 188 1.33 -8.57 18.02
C ASP A 188 0.06 -9.13 17.37
N PHE A 189 -0.52 -8.40 16.44
CA PHE A 189 -1.66 -8.85 15.64
C PHE A 189 -1.22 -9.72 14.45
N CYS A 190 -0.28 -9.24 13.63
CA CYS A 190 0.33 -9.99 12.53
C CYS A 190 1.43 -10.89 13.08
N THR A 191 1.03 -12.01 13.67
CA THR A 191 1.92 -13.00 14.31
C THR A 191 1.56 -14.41 13.86
N PRO A 192 2.51 -15.35 13.76
CA PRO A 192 2.21 -16.76 13.52
C PRO A 192 1.23 -17.28 14.57
N LYS A 193 0.33 -18.17 14.16
CA LYS A 193 -0.62 -18.82 15.07
C LYS A 193 -0.89 -20.23 14.55
N GLU A 194 -0.86 -21.19 15.47
CA GLU A 194 -1.26 -22.56 15.17
C GLU A 194 -2.79 -22.70 15.24
N ASP A 195 -3.32 -23.80 14.72
CA ASP A 195 -4.75 -24.18 14.74
C ASP A 195 -5.70 -23.17 14.11
N VAL A 196 -5.20 -22.34 13.16
CA VAL A 196 -6.02 -21.38 12.41
C VAL A 196 -6.83 -22.13 11.37
N LYS A 197 -8.10 -21.74 11.25
CA LYS A 197 -9.03 -22.20 10.22
C LYS A 197 -9.50 -21.04 9.38
N PHE A 198 -9.40 -21.17 8.06
CA PHE A 198 -9.97 -20.21 7.12
C PHE A 198 -11.23 -20.81 6.50
N VAL A 199 -12.39 -20.22 6.78
CA VAL A 199 -13.68 -20.71 6.32
C VAL A 199 -14.16 -19.90 5.12
N ILE A 200 -14.49 -20.59 4.03
CA ILE A 200 -15.14 -20.06 2.83
C ILE A 200 -16.62 -20.48 2.91
N GLU A 201 -17.44 -19.59 3.44
CA GLU A 201 -18.82 -19.87 3.89
C GLU A 201 -19.73 -20.37 2.75
N ASP A 202 -19.69 -19.70 1.58
CA ASP A 202 -20.50 -20.03 0.39
C ASP A 202 -20.18 -21.40 -0.20
N LYS A 203 -18.94 -21.90 0.01
CA LYS A 203 -18.49 -23.24 -0.43
C LYS A 203 -18.50 -24.29 0.68
N LYS A 204 -18.83 -23.91 1.92
CA LYS A 204 -18.74 -24.79 3.11
C LYS A 204 -17.37 -25.46 3.22
N LEU A 205 -16.31 -24.76 2.79
CA LEU A 205 -14.95 -25.25 2.79
C LEU A 205 -14.18 -24.64 3.94
N THR A 206 -13.47 -25.48 4.69
CA THR A 206 -12.55 -25.06 5.74
C THR A 206 -11.14 -25.46 5.36
N LEU A 207 -10.26 -24.49 5.28
CA LEU A 207 -8.84 -24.68 4.98
C LEU A 207 -8.00 -24.41 6.23
N THR A 208 -6.90 -25.16 6.35
CA THR A 208 -5.97 -25.11 7.47
C THR A 208 -4.53 -25.16 6.97
N LYS A 209 -3.56 -25.00 7.85
CA LYS A 209 -2.14 -25.13 7.52
C LYS A 209 -1.72 -26.55 7.06
N ALA A 210 -2.56 -27.57 7.32
CA ALA A 210 -2.34 -28.94 6.85
C ALA A 210 -2.62 -29.10 5.36
N ASP A 211 -3.49 -28.24 4.82
CA ASP A 211 -3.85 -28.25 3.39
C ASP A 211 -2.76 -27.62 2.53
N GLU A 212 -2.75 -27.93 1.25
CA GLU A 212 -1.88 -27.30 0.27
C GLU A 212 -2.56 -26.03 -0.27
N VAL A 213 -2.28 -24.88 0.35
CA VAL A 213 -2.96 -23.63 0.06
C VAL A 213 -2.01 -22.60 -0.54
N VAL A 214 -2.22 -22.26 -1.81
CA VAL A 214 -1.56 -21.13 -2.48
C VAL A 214 -2.45 -19.90 -2.32
N THR A 215 -1.90 -18.81 -1.79
CA THR A 215 -2.67 -17.59 -1.55
C THR A 215 -2.13 -16.41 -2.34
N TYR A 216 -3.03 -15.55 -2.75
CA TYR A 216 -2.72 -14.25 -3.36
C TYR A 216 -3.64 -13.21 -2.75
N ALA A 217 -3.09 -12.11 -2.25
CA ALA A 217 -3.86 -11.04 -1.63
C ALA A 217 -3.44 -9.67 -2.18
N THR A 218 -4.41 -8.96 -2.73
CA THR A 218 -4.18 -7.65 -3.35
C THR A 218 -5.39 -6.74 -3.17
N ARG A 219 -5.19 -5.44 -3.34
CA ARG A 219 -6.28 -4.47 -3.32
C ARG A 219 -7.14 -4.54 -4.60
N GLY A 220 -6.52 -4.85 -5.72
CA GLY A 220 -7.17 -4.98 -7.03
C GLY A 220 -6.45 -6.01 -7.88
N MET A 221 -7.22 -6.83 -8.62
CA MET A 221 -6.73 -7.86 -9.53
C MET A 221 -6.26 -7.19 -10.81
N GLU A 222 -4.98 -6.81 -10.88
CA GLU A 222 -4.42 -6.00 -11.95
C GLU A 222 -2.98 -6.39 -12.33
N GLU A 223 -2.52 -5.88 -13.47
CA GLU A 223 -1.18 -6.13 -14.01
C GLU A 223 -0.06 -5.64 -13.08
N TYR A 224 -0.20 -4.47 -12.45
CA TYR A 224 0.79 -3.93 -11.52
C TYR A 224 1.06 -4.82 -10.31
N ARG A 225 0.12 -5.70 -9.98
CA ARG A 225 0.24 -6.67 -8.89
C ARG A 225 0.43 -8.10 -9.38
N GLY A 226 0.75 -8.28 -10.67
CA GLY A 226 1.10 -9.59 -11.24
C GLY A 226 -0.07 -10.57 -11.29
N PHE A 227 -1.33 -10.10 -11.25
CA PHE A 227 -2.48 -11.00 -11.28
C PHE A 227 -2.54 -11.88 -12.54
N PRO A 228 -2.29 -11.36 -13.78
CA PRO A 228 -2.24 -12.21 -14.96
C PRO A 228 -1.17 -13.29 -14.89
N GLN A 229 0.05 -12.94 -14.43
CA GLN A 229 1.17 -13.87 -14.28
C GLN A 229 0.85 -14.97 -13.28
N PHE A 230 0.33 -14.59 -12.12
CA PHE A 230 -0.12 -15.51 -11.09
C PHE A 230 -1.18 -16.49 -11.63
N MET A 231 -2.19 -16.02 -12.36
CA MET A 231 -3.23 -16.90 -12.93
C MET A 231 -2.67 -17.85 -13.99
N GLU A 232 -1.71 -17.42 -14.81
CA GLU A 232 -0.99 -18.29 -15.76
C GLU A 232 -0.18 -19.37 -15.01
N ALA A 233 0.53 -19.01 -13.97
CA ALA A 233 1.26 -19.95 -13.11
C ALA A 233 0.31 -20.98 -12.46
N ILE A 234 -0.83 -20.52 -11.92
CA ILE A 234 -1.86 -21.42 -11.35
C ILE A 234 -2.41 -22.38 -12.36
N SER A 235 -2.64 -21.98 -13.62
CA SER A 235 -3.16 -22.89 -14.67
C SER A 235 -2.20 -24.05 -14.97
N ILE A 236 -0.90 -23.83 -14.81
CA ILE A 236 0.14 -24.87 -14.95
C ILE A 236 0.18 -25.76 -13.70
N LEU A 237 0.18 -25.14 -12.53
CA LEU A 237 0.30 -25.85 -11.23
C LEU A 237 -0.89 -26.77 -10.97
N GLN A 238 -2.11 -26.37 -11.29
CA GLN A 238 -3.30 -27.20 -11.07
C GLN A 238 -3.27 -28.54 -11.83
N LYS A 239 -2.58 -28.60 -12.97
CA LYS A 239 -2.41 -29.83 -13.74
C LYS A 239 -1.46 -30.82 -13.07
N LYS A 240 -0.53 -30.33 -12.27
CA LYS A 240 0.48 -31.14 -11.58
C LYS A 240 0.05 -31.49 -10.14
N ARG A 241 -0.77 -30.66 -9.50
CA ARG A 241 -1.10 -30.71 -8.06
C ARG A 241 -2.62 -30.79 -7.85
N PRO A 242 -3.19 -31.99 -7.82
CA PRO A 242 -4.64 -32.20 -7.79
C PRO A 242 -5.31 -31.75 -6.48
N ASN A 243 -4.55 -31.69 -5.37
CA ASN A 243 -5.07 -31.30 -4.04
C ASN A 243 -4.88 -29.82 -3.71
N MET A 244 -4.13 -29.09 -4.55
CA MET A 244 -3.84 -27.68 -4.32
C MET A 244 -5.10 -26.82 -4.36
N GLN A 245 -5.30 -26.02 -3.30
CA GLN A 245 -6.35 -25.02 -3.20
C GLN A 245 -5.74 -23.62 -3.41
N VAL A 246 -6.43 -22.78 -4.15
CA VAL A 246 -5.97 -21.41 -4.44
C VAL A 246 -6.97 -20.43 -3.84
N VAL A 247 -6.51 -19.53 -2.97
CA VAL A 247 -7.37 -18.48 -2.38
C VAL A 247 -6.89 -17.11 -2.80
N ILE A 248 -7.78 -16.38 -3.47
CA ILE A 248 -7.50 -15.05 -4.03
C ILE A 248 -8.36 -14.02 -3.30
N ALA A 249 -7.70 -13.17 -2.51
CA ALA A 249 -8.33 -12.06 -1.80
C ALA A 249 -8.08 -10.74 -2.55
N GLY A 250 -9.13 -9.94 -2.70
CA GLY A 250 -9.10 -8.63 -3.36
C GLY A 250 -10.31 -8.38 -4.25
N GLU A 251 -10.38 -7.17 -4.78
CA GLU A 251 -11.49 -6.75 -5.63
C GLU A 251 -11.16 -6.92 -7.11
N ASP A 252 -12.18 -7.21 -7.92
CA ASP A 252 -12.09 -7.25 -9.38
C ASP A 252 -12.08 -5.84 -9.95
N ARG A 253 -10.97 -5.14 -9.74
CA ARG A 253 -10.74 -3.76 -10.24
C ARG A 253 -9.27 -3.47 -10.44
N VAL A 254 -8.98 -2.38 -11.14
CA VAL A 254 -7.65 -1.77 -11.25
C VAL A 254 -7.50 -0.65 -10.23
N CYS A 255 -6.38 -0.63 -9.53
CA CYS A 255 -6.03 0.40 -8.55
C CYS A 255 -4.91 1.34 -9.04
N TYR A 256 -3.95 0.84 -9.79
CA TYR A 256 -2.71 1.55 -10.14
C TYR A 256 -2.37 1.49 -11.63
N GLY A 257 -2.56 0.35 -12.26
CA GLY A 257 -2.22 0.09 -13.65
C GLY A 257 -3.26 0.60 -14.66
N PRO A 258 -3.08 0.27 -15.94
CA PRO A 258 -4.04 0.59 -16.99
C PRO A 258 -5.34 -0.20 -16.82
N GLN A 259 -6.47 0.47 -17.01
CA GLN A 259 -7.77 -0.19 -17.06
C GLN A 259 -8.01 -0.83 -18.43
N LEU A 260 -8.58 -2.04 -18.42
CA LEU A 260 -9.06 -2.68 -19.63
C LEU A 260 -10.41 -2.09 -20.08
N VAL A 261 -10.60 -1.96 -21.39
CA VAL A 261 -11.86 -1.47 -21.94
C VAL A 261 -12.84 -2.63 -22.10
N GLY A 262 -14.00 -2.54 -21.47
CA GLY A 262 -15.08 -3.52 -21.61
C GLY A 262 -14.89 -4.86 -20.89
N THR A 263 -13.80 -5.04 -20.15
CA THR A 263 -13.51 -6.26 -19.38
C THR A 263 -12.69 -5.97 -18.13
N THR A 264 -12.42 -7.00 -17.32
CA THR A 264 -11.50 -6.95 -16.17
C THR A 264 -10.39 -7.97 -16.35
N TYR A 265 -9.27 -7.79 -15.63
CA TYR A 265 -8.18 -8.78 -15.67
C TYR A 265 -8.64 -10.15 -15.18
N LYS A 266 -9.50 -10.22 -14.17
CA LYS A 266 -10.10 -11.48 -13.70
C LYS A 266 -10.88 -12.15 -14.82
N LYS A 267 -11.81 -11.45 -15.46
CA LYS A 267 -12.62 -11.99 -16.55
C LYS A 267 -11.76 -12.47 -17.71
N LEU A 268 -10.78 -11.64 -18.10
CA LEU A 268 -9.84 -11.99 -19.18
C LEU A 268 -9.09 -13.30 -18.89
N MET A 269 -8.56 -13.47 -17.66
CA MET A 269 -7.82 -14.68 -17.30
C MET A 269 -8.72 -15.92 -17.20
N LEU A 270 -9.94 -15.79 -16.70
CA LEU A 270 -10.90 -16.89 -16.63
C LEU A 270 -11.39 -17.33 -18.02
N GLU A 271 -11.41 -16.45 -19.01
CA GLU A 271 -11.76 -16.77 -20.40
C GLU A 271 -10.57 -17.37 -21.17
N LYS A 272 -9.34 -16.93 -20.86
CA LYS A 272 -8.12 -17.32 -21.58
C LYS A 272 -7.54 -18.67 -21.13
N LEU A 273 -7.65 -18.99 -19.85
CA LEU A 273 -6.93 -20.09 -19.22
C LEU A 273 -7.84 -21.28 -18.93
N ASP A 274 -7.27 -22.49 -19.11
CA ASP A 274 -7.90 -23.75 -18.69
C ASP A 274 -7.67 -23.94 -17.19
N LEU A 275 -8.71 -23.67 -16.39
CA LEU A 275 -8.65 -23.61 -14.92
C LEU A 275 -9.72 -24.51 -14.30
N ASP A 276 -9.34 -25.25 -13.27
CA ASP A 276 -10.29 -25.93 -12.40
C ASP A 276 -10.81 -24.96 -11.32
N LEU A 277 -11.95 -24.33 -11.60
CA LEU A 277 -12.58 -23.34 -10.72
C LEU A 277 -13.13 -23.93 -9.42
N SER A 278 -13.24 -25.26 -9.30
CA SER A 278 -13.65 -25.91 -8.05
C SER A 278 -12.60 -25.71 -6.94
N ARG A 279 -11.33 -25.50 -7.34
CA ARG A 279 -10.17 -25.32 -6.46
C ARG A 279 -9.61 -23.90 -6.45
N ILE A 280 -10.27 -22.95 -7.12
CA ILE A 280 -9.94 -21.52 -7.07
C ILE A 280 -11.06 -20.77 -6.33
N HIS A 281 -10.69 -20.02 -5.32
CA HIS A 281 -11.61 -19.35 -4.42
C HIS A 281 -11.36 -17.84 -4.41
N PHE A 282 -12.20 -17.07 -5.11
CA PHE A 282 -12.21 -15.63 -5.08
C PHE A 282 -13.04 -15.17 -3.87
N VAL A 283 -12.39 -14.71 -2.82
CA VAL A 283 -13.04 -14.37 -1.54
C VAL A 283 -13.32 -12.87 -1.35
N GLY A 284 -13.06 -12.06 -2.39
CA GLY A 284 -13.29 -10.62 -2.32
C GLY A 284 -12.38 -9.89 -1.33
N SER A 285 -12.79 -8.70 -0.92
CA SER A 285 -12.10 -7.94 0.14
C SER A 285 -12.37 -8.56 1.50
N LEU A 286 -11.31 -8.88 2.22
CA LEU A 286 -11.38 -9.43 3.57
C LEU A 286 -11.27 -8.34 4.64
N ILE A 287 -11.96 -8.51 5.76
CA ILE A 287 -11.67 -7.77 6.98
C ILE A 287 -10.31 -8.21 7.52
N PHE A 288 -9.62 -7.32 8.23
CA PHE A 288 -8.19 -7.47 8.52
C PHE A 288 -7.85 -8.77 9.27
N ASN A 289 -8.67 -9.20 10.24
CA ASN A 289 -8.46 -10.47 10.95
C ASN A 289 -8.56 -11.70 10.03
N LYS A 290 -9.55 -11.74 9.13
CA LYS A 290 -9.69 -12.83 8.14
C LYS A 290 -8.53 -12.84 7.14
N TYR A 291 -8.06 -11.66 6.74
CA TYR A 291 -6.87 -11.54 5.89
C TYR A 291 -5.62 -12.10 6.58
N VAL A 292 -5.39 -11.77 7.85
CA VAL A 292 -4.26 -12.32 8.62
C VAL A 292 -4.38 -13.83 8.80
N ASP A 293 -5.60 -14.36 9.02
CA ASP A 293 -5.83 -15.80 9.10
C ASP A 293 -5.53 -16.51 7.77
N LEU A 294 -5.82 -15.86 6.63
CA LEU A 294 -5.44 -16.36 5.30
C LEU A 294 -3.92 -16.48 5.16
N LEU A 295 -3.15 -15.47 5.61
CA LEU A 295 -1.69 -15.54 5.62
C LEU A 295 -1.16 -16.68 6.48
N ARG A 296 -1.76 -16.93 7.64
CA ARG A 296 -1.35 -17.95 8.60
C ARG A 296 -1.51 -19.37 8.09
N ILE A 297 -2.51 -19.61 7.24
CA ILE A 297 -2.77 -20.96 6.67
C ILE A 297 -2.05 -21.18 5.33
N SER A 298 -1.38 -20.18 4.79
CA SER A 298 -0.74 -20.27 3.46
C SER A 298 0.42 -21.24 3.45
N SER A 299 0.45 -22.17 2.49
CA SER A 299 1.61 -22.99 2.15
C SER A 299 2.58 -22.26 1.23
N ALA A 300 2.07 -21.37 0.39
CA ALA A 300 2.83 -20.42 -0.43
C ALA A 300 1.98 -19.15 -0.65
N HIS A 301 2.45 -18.01 -0.14
CA HIS A 301 1.84 -16.71 -0.41
C HIS A 301 2.55 -16.03 -1.57
N VAL A 302 1.86 -15.82 -2.67
CA VAL A 302 2.44 -15.17 -3.85
C VAL A 302 2.24 -13.66 -3.76
N TYR A 303 3.37 -12.93 -3.82
CA TYR A 303 3.38 -11.48 -3.83
C TYR A 303 4.14 -10.96 -5.05
N ALA A 304 3.45 -10.47 -6.04
CA ALA A 304 4.06 -9.87 -7.22
C ALA A 304 3.73 -8.37 -7.30
N THR A 305 4.69 -7.57 -7.71
CA THR A 305 4.50 -6.14 -7.92
C THR A 305 5.48 -5.60 -8.96
N TYR A 306 5.02 -4.63 -9.75
CA TYR A 306 5.90 -3.72 -10.49
C TYR A 306 6.82 -2.98 -9.52
N PRO A 307 7.95 -2.38 -9.97
CA PRO A 307 8.76 -1.50 -9.15
C PRO A 307 8.01 -0.20 -8.85
N PHE A 308 7.05 -0.32 -7.93
CA PHE A 308 6.11 0.69 -7.47
C PHE A 308 6.03 0.64 -5.94
N VAL A 309 5.08 1.35 -5.34
CA VAL A 309 4.85 1.31 -3.88
C VAL A 309 4.68 -0.14 -3.40
N CYS A 310 5.55 -0.57 -2.49
CA CYS A 310 5.41 -1.85 -1.83
C CYS A 310 4.15 -1.85 -0.97
N SER A 311 3.29 -2.86 -1.16
CA SER A 311 2.10 -2.98 -0.31
C SER A 311 2.50 -3.42 1.10
N TRP A 312 1.83 -2.87 2.12
CA TRP A 312 1.98 -3.35 3.50
C TRP A 312 1.72 -4.85 3.65
N SER A 313 0.93 -5.44 2.74
CA SER A 313 0.63 -6.88 2.76
C SER A 313 1.88 -7.77 2.69
N LEU A 314 2.97 -7.32 2.07
CA LEU A 314 4.24 -8.05 2.10
C LEU A 314 4.79 -8.11 3.52
N LEU A 315 4.81 -6.98 4.22
CA LEU A 315 5.36 -6.90 5.58
C LEU A 315 4.44 -7.62 6.59
N ASP A 316 3.11 -7.57 6.38
CA ASP A 316 2.15 -8.36 7.17
C ASP A 316 2.40 -9.85 7.01
N ALA A 317 2.63 -10.33 5.77
CA ALA A 317 2.96 -11.72 5.49
C ALA A 317 4.30 -12.14 6.12
N MET A 318 5.34 -11.29 5.99
CA MET A 318 6.62 -11.50 6.66
C MET A 318 6.46 -11.56 8.18
N SER A 319 5.64 -10.67 8.76
CA SER A 319 5.35 -10.64 10.20
C SER A 319 4.63 -11.91 10.67
N CYS A 320 3.76 -12.48 9.86
CA CYS A 320 3.08 -13.74 10.12
C CYS A 320 3.97 -14.98 9.93
N ALA A 321 5.25 -14.82 9.60
CA ALA A 321 6.15 -15.91 9.18
C ALA A 321 5.58 -16.77 8.04
N CYS A 322 4.82 -16.13 7.14
CA CYS A 322 4.20 -16.79 6.00
C CYS A 322 5.27 -17.25 5.00
N PRO A 323 5.17 -18.46 4.40
CA PRO A 323 6.00 -18.86 3.26
C PRO A 323 5.74 -17.96 2.05
N ILE A 324 6.70 -17.11 1.68
CA ILE A 324 6.51 -16.09 0.64
C ILE A 324 7.27 -16.46 -0.63
N VAL A 325 6.57 -16.37 -1.78
CA VAL A 325 7.12 -16.40 -3.13
C VAL A 325 6.84 -15.05 -3.78
N ALA A 326 7.87 -14.23 -4.02
CA ALA A 326 7.67 -12.84 -4.43
C ALA A 326 8.44 -12.47 -5.69
N SER A 327 7.97 -11.45 -6.41
CA SER A 327 8.69 -10.90 -7.55
C SER A 327 9.99 -10.22 -7.14
N LYS A 328 11.10 -10.48 -7.86
CA LYS A 328 12.41 -9.87 -7.64
C LYS A 328 12.43 -8.44 -8.19
N THR A 329 11.68 -7.54 -7.57
CA THR A 329 11.67 -6.11 -7.90
C THR A 329 12.29 -5.30 -6.77
N GLU A 330 12.83 -4.12 -7.08
CA GLU A 330 13.57 -3.29 -6.10
C GLU A 330 12.76 -3.02 -4.80
N PRO A 331 11.45 -2.68 -4.85
CA PRO A 331 10.67 -2.48 -3.63
C PRO A 331 10.52 -3.76 -2.77
N VAL A 332 10.58 -4.95 -3.38
CA VAL A 332 10.53 -6.23 -2.66
C VAL A 332 11.89 -6.57 -2.06
N THR A 333 12.96 -6.37 -2.83
CA THR A 333 14.32 -6.70 -2.38
C THR A 333 14.85 -5.74 -1.30
N GLU A 334 14.17 -4.63 -1.04
CA GLU A 334 14.42 -3.80 0.15
C GLU A 334 14.12 -4.56 1.45
N PHE A 335 13.15 -5.47 1.43
CA PHE A 335 12.68 -6.21 2.61
C PHE A 335 13.07 -7.68 2.60
N MET A 336 13.14 -8.30 1.41
CA MET A 336 13.36 -9.73 1.24
C MET A 336 14.71 -10.06 0.63
N THR A 337 15.29 -11.16 1.09
CA THR A 337 16.50 -11.78 0.52
C THR A 337 16.14 -13.18 0.02
N ASP A 338 16.45 -13.45 -1.25
CA ASP A 338 16.19 -14.75 -1.89
C ASP A 338 16.87 -15.90 -1.16
N ASN A 339 16.16 -17.02 -1.02
CA ASN A 339 16.59 -18.23 -0.30
C ASN A 339 17.01 -17.99 1.17
N LYS A 340 16.49 -16.91 1.80
CA LYS A 340 16.72 -16.60 3.21
C LYS A 340 15.45 -16.16 3.94
N THR A 341 14.66 -15.28 3.31
CA THR A 341 13.43 -14.74 3.89
C THR A 341 12.21 -15.05 3.00
N GLY A 342 12.38 -15.94 2.04
CA GLY A 342 11.42 -16.38 1.03
C GLY A 342 12.11 -16.63 -0.28
N LEU A 343 11.33 -16.91 -1.31
CA LEU A 343 11.79 -17.18 -2.67
C LEU A 343 11.47 -16.01 -3.59
N LEU A 344 12.41 -15.67 -4.46
CA LEU A 344 12.22 -14.60 -5.44
C LEU A 344 12.21 -15.16 -6.87
N PHE A 345 11.34 -14.60 -7.73
CA PHE A 345 11.23 -14.93 -9.15
C PHE A 345 11.25 -13.66 -10.03
N ASP A 346 11.66 -13.78 -11.28
CA ASP A 346 11.53 -12.71 -12.26
C ASP A 346 10.05 -12.49 -12.60
N PHE A 347 9.58 -11.25 -12.50
CA PHE A 347 8.17 -10.90 -12.63
C PHE A 347 7.51 -11.38 -13.92
N PHE A 348 8.24 -11.44 -15.03
CA PHE A 348 7.73 -11.87 -16.34
C PHE A 348 8.03 -13.34 -16.65
N ASN A 349 8.73 -14.05 -15.77
CA ASN A 349 9.09 -15.47 -15.97
C ASN A 349 8.10 -16.39 -15.25
N ILE A 350 7.02 -16.74 -15.94
CA ILE A 350 5.96 -17.62 -15.41
C ILE A 350 6.52 -19.00 -15.00
N ASN A 351 7.45 -19.56 -15.77
CA ASN A 351 8.04 -20.87 -15.43
C ASN A 351 8.81 -20.78 -14.09
N GLN A 352 9.55 -19.72 -13.87
CA GLN A 352 10.24 -19.50 -12.59
C GLN A 352 9.26 -19.28 -11.44
N GLU A 353 8.15 -18.58 -11.67
CA GLU A 353 7.08 -18.44 -10.66
C GLU A 353 6.50 -19.81 -10.30
N VAL A 354 6.19 -20.64 -11.29
CA VAL A 354 5.72 -22.04 -11.11
C VAL A 354 6.74 -22.83 -10.29
N GLU A 355 8.02 -22.85 -10.70
CA GLU A 355 9.09 -23.57 -10.00
C GLU A 355 9.23 -23.16 -8.55
N LYS A 356 9.17 -21.85 -8.26
CA LYS A 356 9.28 -21.32 -6.89
C LYS A 356 8.06 -21.66 -6.05
N ILE A 357 6.85 -21.67 -6.61
CA ILE A 357 5.64 -22.10 -5.90
C ILE A 357 5.70 -23.62 -5.63
N GLU A 358 6.06 -24.44 -6.63
CA GLU A 358 6.24 -25.89 -6.43
C GLU A 358 7.28 -26.17 -5.34
N TYR A 359 8.43 -25.51 -5.40
CA TYR A 359 9.46 -25.64 -4.39
C TYR A 359 8.94 -25.32 -2.97
N ALA A 360 8.18 -24.24 -2.83
CA ALA A 360 7.60 -23.83 -1.56
C ALA A 360 6.62 -24.89 -1.00
N LEU A 361 5.83 -25.52 -1.86
CA LEU A 361 4.87 -26.55 -1.47
C LEU A 361 5.54 -27.87 -1.07
N ASP A 362 6.68 -28.18 -1.70
CA ASP A 362 7.42 -29.45 -1.47
C ASP A 362 8.42 -29.35 -0.31
N ASN A 363 8.90 -28.15 0.04
CA ASN A 363 9.96 -27.93 1.04
C ASN A 363 9.43 -27.12 2.24
N LYS A 364 8.36 -27.62 2.87
CA LYS A 364 7.65 -26.89 3.95
C LYS A 364 8.54 -26.51 5.13
N GLU A 365 9.48 -27.35 5.53
CA GLU A 365 10.37 -27.09 6.67
C GLU A 365 11.30 -25.90 6.37
N GLU A 366 11.94 -25.89 5.19
CA GLU A 366 12.82 -24.80 4.77
C GLU A 366 12.03 -23.49 4.58
N MET A 367 10.83 -23.57 4.01
CA MET A 367 9.97 -22.40 3.86
C MET A 367 9.48 -21.83 5.19
N ASN A 368 9.27 -22.68 6.22
CA ASN A 368 9.02 -22.22 7.58
C ASN A 368 10.24 -21.50 8.16
N GLU A 369 11.46 -21.98 7.90
CA GLU A 369 12.68 -21.29 8.30
C GLU A 369 12.78 -19.91 7.63
N TYR A 370 12.55 -19.83 6.30
CA TYR A 370 12.54 -18.55 5.58
C TYR A 370 11.47 -17.60 6.13
N GLY A 371 10.27 -18.10 6.42
CA GLY A 371 9.20 -17.32 7.03
C GLY A 371 9.59 -16.76 8.40
N ASN A 372 10.23 -17.60 9.24
CA ASN A 372 10.76 -17.16 10.53
C ASN A 372 11.86 -16.09 10.37
N ASN A 373 12.76 -16.26 9.42
CA ASN A 373 13.79 -15.28 9.11
C ASN A 373 13.18 -13.96 8.61
N ALA A 374 12.13 -14.02 7.78
CA ALA A 374 11.38 -12.86 7.34
C ALA A 374 10.75 -12.12 8.52
N ARG A 375 10.13 -12.86 9.46
CA ARG A 375 9.60 -12.28 10.69
C ARG A 375 10.69 -11.58 11.51
N GLN A 376 11.90 -12.14 11.63
CA GLN A 376 12.99 -11.49 12.34
C GLN A 376 13.38 -10.13 11.72
N VAL A 377 13.33 -9.98 10.39
CA VAL A 377 13.53 -8.69 9.72
C VAL A 377 12.48 -7.67 10.19
N ILE A 378 11.21 -8.09 10.26
CA ILE A 378 10.13 -7.21 10.72
C ILE A 378 10.30 -6.86 12.19
N LEU A 379 10.56 -7.83 13.05
CA LEU A 379 10.76 -7.62 14.47
C LEU A 379 11.95 -6.72 14.79
N LYS A 380 12.99 -6.76 13.98
CA LYS A 380 14.19 -5.93 14.17
C LYS A 380 14.02 -4.49 13.69
N SER A 381 13.27 -4.25 12.59
CA SER A 381 13.35 -2.99 11.88
C SER A 381 12.01 -2.33 11.59
N TYR A 382 10.89 -3.06 11.69
CA TYR A 382 9.59 -2.56 11.20
C TYR A 382 8.45 -2.75 12.20
N GLN A 383 8.75 -3.07 13.48
CA GLN A 383 7.71 -3.16 14.51
C GLN A 383 7.06 -1.81 14.76
N LEU A 384 5.74 -1.78 14.76
CA LEU A 384 4.96 -0.58 15.06
C LEU A 384 5.34 0.01 16.42
N LYS A 385 5.49 -0.83 17.45
CA LYS A 385 5.84 -0.40 18.82
C LYS A 385 7.19 0.34 18.91
N GLU A 386 8.11 0.09 17.97
CA GLU A 386 9.41 0.75 17.90
C GLU A 386 9.39 1.98 16.97
N LEU A 387 8.62 1.91 15.87
CA LEU A 387 8.57 2.98 14.89
C LEU A 387 7.61 4.10 15.28
N LEU A 388 6.52 3.78 15.96
CA LEU A 388 5.53 4.77 16.38
C LEU A 388 6.11 5.84 17.33
N PRO A 389 6.90 5.49 18.38
CA PRO A 389 7.62 6.50 19.17
C PRO A 389 8.60 7.33 18.34
N GLN A 390 9.27 6.73 17.34
CA GLN A 390 10.18 7.48 16.47
C GLN A 390 9.43 8.50 15.59
N GLN A 391 8.25 8.13 15.08
CA GLN A 391 7.38 9.05 14.33
C GLN A 391 6.90 10.20 15.22
N ILE A 392 6.45 9.90 16.42
CA ILE A 392 6.00 10.92 17.40
C ILE A 392 7.15 11.86 17.78
N ASN A 393 8.33 11.32 18.05
CA ASN A 393 9.51 12.14 18.37
C ASN A 393 9.92 13.01 17.18
N TYR A 394 9.80 12.50 15.95
CA TYR A 394 10.08 13.30 14.77
C TYR A 394 9.07 14.44 14.61
N ILE A 395 7.78 14.18 14.79
CA ILE A 395 6.74 15.23 14.80
C ILE A 395 7.07 16.30 15.85
N LYS A 396 7.36 15.89 17.10
CA LYS A 396 7.69 16.82 18.19
C LYS A 396 8.95 17.64 17.92
N SER A 397 9.93 17.06 17.22
CA SER A 397 11.17 17.76 16.89
C SER A 397 11.01 18.89 15.86
N LEU A 398 9.90 18.91 15.13
CA LEU A 398 9.58 19.97 14.16
C LEU A 398 8.82 21.15 14.78
N ILE A 399 8.24 20.96 15.96
CA ILE A 399 7.52 22.00 16.70
C ILE A 399 8.56 22.88 17.42
N LYS A 400 8.49 24.17 17.18
CA LYS A 400 9.41 25.18 17.77
C LYS A 400 8.96 25.61 19.16
#